data_cf743d004c5eaeb8ef3da2c557f7e3fa
#
_entry.id   cf743d004c5eaeb8ef3da2c557f7e3fa
#
_cell.length_a   1.000
_cell.length_b   1.000
_cell.length_c   1.000
_cell.angle_alpha   90.00
_cell.angle_beta   90.00
_cell.angle_gamma   90.00
#
_symmetry.space_group_name_H-M   'P 1'
#
loop_
_entity.id
_entity.type
_entity.pdbx_description
1 polymer ?
#
loop_
_entity_poly.entity_id
_entity_poly.type
_entity_poly.pdbx_seq_one_letter_code
_entity_poly.pdbx_strand_id
1 'polypeptide(L)'
;MAENVKRKKKKRAVLIVFMALVLAVLAVVCVYETELNKLDSNDGVDNSFYDSQFKNKKVMVIVPHEDDDLLISGQVLPPMYKNGADVRVVFATNGDKRVSAYTRQSEACNALEKLGIPREKVIFLGYPDGTQLYVGKKAYSFSSGRDHTYAGKGFKDYHFDRFGTHAKYTAENMVDDIESVVLEYRPDYILAIDFDTHTDHRGVSISFEKAMERILKKESGYTPKVLKCFAIHLRGNQSRIFMHLISRAP
;
A
#
# COMPACT_ATOMS: atom_id res chain seq x y z
N MET A 1 57.46 16.33 36.86
CA MET A 1 57.44 14.96 36.29
C MET A 1 56.24 14.16 36.74
N ALA A 2 55.84 14.19 38.00
CA ALA A 2 54.68 13.44 38.56
C ALA A 2 53.31 13.83 38.00
N GLU A 3 53.10 15.13 37.69
CA GLU A 3 51.85 15.68 37.16
C GLU A 3 51.54 15.21 35.72
N ASN A 4 52.57 15.11 34.90
CA ASN A 4 52.46 14.60 33.51
C ASN A 4 52.10 13.11 33.50
N VAL A 5 52.59 12.34 34.49
CA VAL A 5 52.27 10.91 34.63
C VAL A 5 50.83 10.75 35.07
N LYS A 6 50.31 11.53 36.03
CA LYS A 6 48.91 11.56 36.45
C LYS A 6 47.97 11.92 35.29
N ARG A 7 48.34 12.93 34.49
CA ARG A 7 47.53 13.34 33.31
C ARG A 7 47.45 12.27 32.22
N LYS A 8 48.56 11.53 31.97
CA LYS A 8 48.60 10.41 31.04
C LYS A 8 47.75 9.25 31.54
N LYS A 9 47.78 8.91 32.85
CA LYS A 9 46.95 7.86 33.46
C LYS A 9 45.45 8.23 33.34
N LYS A 10 45.04 9.49 33.62
CA LYS A 10 43.67 9.93 33.49
C LYS A 10 43.15 9.88 32.04
N LYS A 11 43.99 10.29 31.06
CA LYS A 11 43.64 10.14 29.64
C LYS A 11 43.45 8.69 29.20
N ARG A 12 44.32 7.76 29.66
CA ARG A 12 44.18 6.33 29.38
C ARG A 12 42.92 5.75 30.01
N ALA A 13 42.60 6.11 31.26
CA ALA A 13 41.35 5.66 31.91
C ALA A 13 40.10 6.16 31.16
N VAL A 14 40.06 7.43 30.71
CA VAL A 14 38.96 7.98 29.92
C VAL A 14 38.82 7.24 28.58
N LEU A 15 39.96 6.96 27.92
CA LEU A 15 39.94 6.20 26.66
C LEU A 15 39.40 4.78 26.85
N ILE A 16 39.81 4.09 27.93
CA ILE A 16 39.32 2.74 28.25
C ILE A 16 37.81 2.75 28.49
N VAL A 17 37.31 3.71 29.29
CA VAL A 17 35.85 3.86 29.54
C VAL A 17 35.10 4.16 28.23
N PHE A 18 35.63 5.03 27.39
CA PHE A 18 35.03 5.34 26.09
C PHE A 18 34.98 4.09 25.18
N MET A 19 36.08 3.34 25.09
CA MET A 19 36.12 2.09 24.32
C MET A 19 35.15 1.05 24.88
N ALA A 20 35.03 0.93 26.19
CA ALA A 20 34.05 0.02 26.81
C ALA A 20 32.59 0.41 26.49
N LEU A 21 32.29 1.72 26.46
CA LEU A 21 30.97 2.20 26.06
C LEU A 21 30.68 1.92 24.59
N VAL A 22 31.67 2.13 23.70
CA VAL A 22 31.52 1.81 22.27
C VAL A 22 31.26 0.33 22.06
N LEU A 23 32.02 -0.53 22.75
CA LEU A 23 31.81 -1.98 22.68
C LEU A 23 30.45 -2.40 23.21
N ALA A 24 29.98 -1.79 24.29
CA ALA A 24 28.64 -2.05 24.82
C ALA A 24 27.53 -1.65 23.83
N VAL A 25 27.67 -0.51 23.18
CA VAL A 25 26.72 -0.07 22.12
C VAL A 25 26.74 -1.05 20.93
N LEU A 26 27.93 -1.44 20.47
CA LEU A 26 28.06 -2.43 19.39
C LEU A 26 27.44 -3.77 19.76
N ALA A 27 27.62 -4.23 21.00
CA ALA A 27 26.99 -5.46 21.48
C ALA A 27 25.46 -5.36 21.47
N VAL A 28 24.91 -4.22 21.89
CA VAL A 28 23.45 -3.98 21.85
C VAL A 28 22.94 -3.99 20.41
N VAL A 29 23.66 -3.33 19.49
CA VAL A 29 23.31 -3.33 18.06
C VAL A 29 23.36 -4.75 17.50
N CYS A 30 24.40 -5.52 17.78
CA CYS A 30 24.50 -6.91 17.33
C CYS A 30 23.37 -7.80 17.88
N VAL A 31 22.98 -7.62 19.15
CA VAL A 31 21.84 -8.35 19.73
C VAL A 31 20.55 -7.94 19.03
N TYR A 32 20.35 -6.63 18.81
CA TYR A 32 19.16 -6.12 18.11
C TYR A 32 19.06 -6.67 16.68
N GLU A 33 20.17 -6.65 15.93
CA GLU A 33 20.25 -7.21 14.57
C GLU A 33 19.98 -8.73 14.57
N THR A 34 20.51 -9.47 15.56
CA THR A 34 20.25 -10.91 15.68
C THR A 34 18.80 -11.22 16.02
N GLU A 35 18.14 -10.43 16.86
CA GLU A 35 16.71 -10.59 17.16
C GLU A 35 15.84 -10.20 15.96
N LEU A 36 16.19 -9.14 15.22
CA LEU A 36 15.50 -8.79 13.97
C LEU A 36 15.62 -9.90 12.93
N ASN A 37 16.82 -10.46 12.75
CA ASN A 37 17.05 -11.58 11.82
C ASN A 37 16.28 -12.85 12.25
N LYS A 38 16.09 -13.10 13.55
CA LYS A 38 15.24 -14.19 14.04
C LYS A 38 13.78 -13.95 13.74
N LEU A 39 13.30 -12.70 13.83
CA LEU A 39 11.94 -12.33 13.46
C LEU A 39 11.72 -12.49 11.94
N ASP A 40 12.74 -12.15 11.16
CA ASP A 40 12.71 -12.27 9.69
C ASP A 40 12.86 -13.73 9.23
N SER A 41 13.62 -14.55 9.99
CA SER A 41 13.78 -16.00 9.75
C SER A 41 12.67 -16.85 10.35
N ASN A 42 11.78 -16.26 11.14
CA ASN A 42 10.64 -16.95 11.70
C ASN A 42 9.57 -17.09 10.62
N ASP A 43 9.80 -18.04 9.70
CA ASP A 43 8.81 -18.54 8.73
C ASP A 43 7.61 -19.20 9.44
N GLY A 44 7.19 -18.64 10.57
CA GLY A 44 6.03 -19.10 11.36
C GLY A 44 4.69 -18.86 10.67
N VAL A 45 4.70 -18.32 9.45
CA VAL A 45 3.56 -18.35 8.56
C VAL A 45 3.53 -19.73 7.92
N ASP A 46 2.51 -20.51 8.23
CA ASP A 46 2.25 -21.78 7.54
C ASP A 46 2.01 -21.49 6.04
N ASN A 47 3.07 -21.58 5.26
CA ASN A 47 3.02 -21.32 3.81
C ASN A 47 2.06 -22.27 3.09
N SER A 48 1.72 -23.43 3.69
CA SER A 48 0.76 -24.36 3.12
C SER A 48 -0.63 -23.74 2.95
N PHE A 49 -1.04 -22.82 3.83
CA PHE A 49 -2.27 -22.06 3.68
C PHE A 49 -2.23 -21.19 2.42
N TYR A 50 -1.16 -20.46 2.18
CA TYR A 50 -1.03 -19.59 1.00
C TYR A 50 -0.94 -20.40 -0.28
N ASP A 51 -0.18 -21.51 -0.29
CA ASP A 51 -0.11 -22.44 -1.42
C ASP A 51 -1.46 -23.02 -1.80
N SER A 52 -2.23 -23.46 -0.82
CA SER A 52 -3.54 -24.09 -1.06
C SER A 52 -4.61 -23.10 -1.51
N GLN A 53 -4.57 -21.86 -1.01
CA GLN A 53 -5.63 -20.87 -1.23
C GLN A 53 -5.35 -19.91 -2.39
N PHE A 54 -4.09 -19.53 -2.62
CA PHE A 54 -3.76 -18.42 -3.50
C PHE A 54 -2.91 -18.79 -4.71
N LYS A 55 -2.34 -20.00 -4.77
CA LYS A 55 -1.58 -20.46 -5.94
C LYS A 55 -2.44 -20.40 -7.20
N ASN A 56 -1.92 -19.74 -8.23
CA ASN A 56 -2.62 -19.49 -9.50
C ASN A 56 -3.91 -18.67 -9.37
N LYS A 57 -4.12 -17.98 -8.25
CA LYS A 57 -5.25 -17.07 -8.05
C LYS A 57 -4.85 -15.65 -8.43
N LYS A 58 -5.82 -14.90 -8.95
CA LYS A 58 -5.68 -13.48 -9.22
C LYS A 58 -6.14 -12.70 -7.99
N VAL A 59 -5.27 -11.86 -7.46
CA VAL A 59 -5.53 -11.03 -6.28
C VAL A 59 -5.39 -9.56 -6.68
N MET A 60 -6.39 -8.75 -6.35
CA MET A 60 -6.38 -7.31 -6.59
C MET A 60 -6.50 -6.56 -5.26
N VAL A 61 -5.66 -5.57 -5.07
CA VAL A 61 -5.75 -4.60 -3.98
C VAL A 61 -6.23 -3.28 -4.56
N ILE A 62 -7.26 -2.66 -3.97
CA ILE A 62 -7.79 -1.36 -4.42
C ILE A 62 -7.80 -0.40 -3.24
N VAL A 63 -6.98 0.64 -3.32
CA VAL A 63 -6.77 1.64 -2.26
C VAL A 63 -6.72 3.05 -2.82
N PRO A 64 -7.02 4.09 -2.01
CA PRO A 64 -6.88 5.47 -2.45
C PRO A 64 -5.43 5.93 -2.58
N HIS A 65 -4.59 5.78 -1.54
CA HIS A 65 -3.27 6.41 -1.50
C HIS A 65 -2.12 5.39 -1.49
N GLU A 66 -0.92 5.89 -1.75
CA GLU A 66 0.31 5.13 -1.97
C GLU A 66 1.01 4.65 -0.67
N ASP A 67 0.27 4.51 0.40
CA ASP A 67 0.65 3.90 1.69
C ASP A 67 -0.45 2.98 2.25
N ASP A 68 -1.67 3.12 1.76
CA ASP A 68 -2.81 2.31 2.20
C ASP A 68 -2.68 0.83 1.80
N ASP A 69 -2.01 0.53 0.71
CA ASP A 69 -1.72 -0.84 0.27
C ASP A 69 -0.94 -1.61 1.33
N LEU A 70 0.07 -0.97 1.93
CA LEU A 70 0.85 -1.55 3.02
C LEU A 70 0.04 -1.68 4.30
N LEU A 71 -0.83 -0.70 4.58
CA LEU A 71 -1.68 -0.71 5.77
C LEU A 71 -2.70 -1.85 5.75
N ILE A 72 -3.32 -2.12 4.60
CA ILE A 72 -4.38 -3.14 4.51
C ILE A 72 -3.88 -4.52 4.06
N SER A 73 -2.74 -4.62 3.39
CA SER A 73 -2.29 -5.86 2.76
C SER A 73 -0.80 -6.18 2.92
N GLY A 74 0.00 -5.30 3.50
CA GLY A 74 1.46 -5.45 3.57
C GLY A 74 1.96 -6.73 4.23
N GLN A 75 1.17 -7.34 5.12
CA GLN A 75 1.52 -8.62 5.76
C GLN A 75 1.10 -9.84 4.95
N VAL A 76 0.05 -9.73 4.14
CA VAL A 76 -0.54 -10.89 3.45
C VAL A 76 -0.18 -10.94 1.96
N LEU A 77 0.03 -9.80 1.35
CA LEU A 77 0.29 -9.69 -0.08
C LEU A 77 1.63 -10.32 -0.51
N PRO A 78 2.76 -10.08 0.21
CA PRO A 78 4.04 -10.69 -0.13
C PRO A 78 4.01 -12.22 -0.11
N PRO A 79 3.51 -12.89 0.95
CA PRO A 79 3.41 -14.36 0.93
C PRO A 79 2.44 -14.87 -0.14
N MET A 80 1.31 -14.20 -0.44
CA MET A 80 0.44 -14.58 -1.56
C MET A 80 1.21 -14.57 -2.88
N TYR A 81 1.93 -13.48 -3.17
CA TYR A 81 2.71 -13.34 -4.40
C TYR A 81 3.85 -14.37 -4.48
N LYS A 82 4.62 -14.55 -3.39
CA LYS A 82 5.71 -15.53 -3.30
C LYS A 82 5.21 -16.96 -3.58
N ASN A 83 4.00 -17.29 -3.17
CA ASN A 83 3.37 -18.60 -3.35
C ASN A 83 2.54 -18.71 -4.65
N GLY A 84 2.76 -17.82 -5.61
CA GLY A 84 2.27 -17.97 -6.98
C GLY A 84 0.90 -17.36 -7.27
N ALA A 85 0.42 -16.43 -6.42
CA ALA A 85 -0.69 -15.57 -6.79
C ALA A 85 -0.26 -14.57 -7.87
N ASP A 86 -1.12 -14.31 -8.85
CA ASP A 86 -0.98 -13.13 -9.70
C ASP A 86 -1.60 -11.95 -8.98
N VAL A 87 -0.81 -10.92 -8.69
CA VAL A 87 -1.20 -9.77 -7.88
C VAL A 87 -1.29 -8.52 -8.74
N ARG A 88 -2.30 -7.67 -8.50
CA ARG A 88 -2.38 -6.29 -8.99
C ARG A 88 -2.69 -5.36 -7.82
N VAL A 89 -2.01 -4.20 -7.79
CA VAL A 89 -2.26 -3.14 -6.82
C VAL A 89 -2.74 -1.91 -7.56
N VAL A 90 -3.93 -1.42 -7.20
CA VAL A 90 -4.61 -0.29 -7.84
C VAL A 90 -4.68 0.87 -6.86
N PHE A 91 -4.01 1.97 -7.20
CA PHE A 91 -4.09 3.24 -6.50
C PHE A 91 -5.08 4.16 -7.21
N ALA A 92 -6.13 4.60 -6.49
CA ALA A 92 -7.18 5.41 -7.10
C ALA A 92 -6.77 6.88 -7.23
N THR A 93 -6.03 7.42 -6.27
CA THR A 93 -5.57 8.81 -6.29
C THR A 93 -4.07 8.93 -6.56
N ASN A 94 -3.62 10.16 -6.75
CA ASN A 94 -2.21 10.45 -7.04
C ASN A 94 -1.37 10.69 -5.78
N GLY A 95 -1.97 10.71 -4.59
CA GLY A 95 -1.29 11.09 -3.35
C GLY A 95 -0.71 12.53 -3.39
N ASP A 96 -1.21 13.39 -4.26
CA ASP A 96 -0.55 14.65 -4.64
C ASP A 96 -0.98 15.87 -3.82
N LYS A 97 -1.51 15.65 -2.62
CA LYS A 97 -1.94 16.74 -1.73
C LYS A 97 -0.79 17.57 -1.17
N ARG A 98 0.35 16.94 -0.86
CA ARG A 98 1.50 17.60 -0.23
C ARG A 98 2.79 17.48 -1.02
N VAL A 99 2.91 16.44 -1.82
CA VAL A 99 4.07 16.15 -2.66
C VAL A 99 3.61 15.84 -4.08
N SER A 100 4.54 15.73 -5.04
CA SER A 100 4.15 15.45 -6.43
C SER A 100 3.64 14.01 -6.58
N ALA A 101 2.72 13.79 -7.51
CA ALA A 101 2.27 12.45 -7.91
C ALA A 101 3.46 11.53 -8.27
N TYR A 102 4.47 12.07 -8.97
CA TYR A 102 5.69 11.32 -9.31
C TYR A 102 6.38 10.75 -8.06
N THR A 103 6.52 11.56 -7.02
CA THR A 103 7.18 11.14 -5.76
C THR A 103 6.40 10.02 -5.11
N ARG A 104 5.09 10.20 -4.91
CA ARG A 104 4.23 9.20 -4.27
C ARG A 104 4.18 7.88 -5.04
N GLN A 105 3.96 7.96 -6.34
CA GLN A 105 3.92 6.77 -7.20
C GLN A 105 5.27 6.03 -7.24
N SER A 106 6.39 6.78 -7.20
CA SER A 106 7.72 6.17 -7.13
C SER A 106 7.96 5.48 -5.78
N GLU A 107 7.53 6.11 -4.67
CA GLU A 107 7.63 5.53 -3.33
C GLU A 107 6.82 4.23 -3.23
N ALA A 108 5.58 4.21 -3.71
CA ALA A 108 4.74 3.01 -3.72
C ALA A 108 5.36 1.87 -4.55
N CYS A 109 5.81 2.16 -5.78
CA CYS A 109 6.47 1.16 -6.61
C CYS A 109 7.74 0.60 -5.94
N ASN A 110 8.59 1.48 -5.38
CA ASN A 110 9.81 1.05 -4.70
C ASN A 110 9.52 0.20 -3.45
N ALA A 111 8.46 0.52 -2.70
CA ALA A 111 8.04 -0.25 -1.55
C ALA A 111 7.54 -1.65 -1.96
N LEU A 112 6.68 -1.72 -2.98
CA LEU A 112 6.15 -2.98 -3.50
C LEU A 112 7.25 -3.86 -4.13
N GLU A 113 8.22 -3.28 -4.84
CA GLU A 113 9.37 -4.00 -5.38
C GLU A 113 10.22 -4.64 -4.28
N LYS A 114 10.41 -3.96 -3.12
CA LYS A 114 11.07 -4.56 -1.95
C LYS A 114 10.30 -5.73 -1.34
N LEU A 115 8.99 -5.75 -1.51
CA LEU A 115 8.13 -6.87 -1.13
C LEU A 115 8.05 -7.97 -2.20
N GLY A 116 8.80 -7.82 -3.30
CA GLY A 116 8.87 -8.75 -4.41
C GLY A 116 7.80 -8.55 -5.48
N ILE A 117 6.94 -7.53 -5.36
CA ILE A 117 5.86 -7.23 -6.32
C ILE A 117 6.38 -6.20 -7.33
N PRO A 118 6.57 -6.58 -8.61
CA PRO A 118 7.21 -5.71 -9.58
C PRO A 118 6.27 -4.59 -10.05
N ARG A 119 6.87 -3.50 -10.51
CA ARG A 119 6.20 -2.25 -10.89
C ARG A 119 5.09 -2.42 -11.93
N GLU A 120 5.22 -3.35 -12.85
CA GLU A 120 4.18 -3.64 -13.86
C GLU A 120 2.91 -4.26 -13.30
N LYS A 121 2.91 -4.63 -12.02
CA LYS A 121 1.74 -5.08 -11.27
C LYS A 121 0.96 -3.93 -10.62
N VAL A 122 1.47 -2.70 -10.73
CA VAL A 122 0.88 -1.50 -10.12
C VAL A 122 0.11 -0.69 -11.16
N ILE A 123 -1.10 -0.29 -10.81
CA ILE A 123 -2.01 0.48 -11.64
C ILE A 123 -2.37 1.77 -10.92
N PHE A 124 -2.25 2.91 -11.60
CA PHE A 124 -2.66 4.21 -11.10
C PHE A 124 -3.88 4.71 -11.88
N LEU A 125 -5.01 4.95 -11.19
CA LEU A 125 -6.21 5.51 -11.84
C LEU A 125 -6.06 7.02 -12.08
N GLY A 126 -5.23 7.70 -11.29
CA GLY A 126 -4.84 9.08 -11.56
C GLY A 126 -5.82 10.16 -11.08
N TYR A 127 -6.74 9.84 -10.15
CA TYR A 127 -7.65 10.82 -9.54
C TYR A 127 -6.94 11.71 -8.51
N PRO A 128 -7.52 12.89 -8.12
CA PRO A 128 -6.85 13.81 -7.21
C PRO A 128 -6.88 13.28 -5.77
N ASP A 129 -5.81 13.50 -5.00
CA ASP A 129 -5.80 13.28 -3.56
C ASP A 129 -6.67 14.36 -2.85
N GLY A 130 -7.42 13.96 -1.82
CA GLY A 130 -8.37 14.82 -1.10
C GLY A 130 -9.60 15.13 -1.93
N THR A 131 -10.04 14.19 -2.76
CA THR A 131 -11.18 14.33 -3.65
C THR A 131 -12.49 14.60 -2.88
N GLN A 132 -13.31 15.47 -3.41
CA GLN A 132 -14.65 15.75 -2.94
C GLN A 132 -15.72 15.35 -3.98
N LEU A 133 -15.40 14.39 -4.83
CA LEU A 133 -16.27 13.93 -5.91
C LEU A 133 -17.67 13.57 -5.43
N TYR A 134 -17.81 12.95 -4.26
CA TYR A 134 -19.09 12.51 -3.69
C TYR A 134 -19.86 13.58 -2.92
N VAL A 135 -19.26 14.75 -2.68
CA VAL A 135 -19.96 15.89 -2.04
C VAL A 135 -20.37 16.96 -3.07
N GLY A 136 -20.34 16.64 -4.37
CA GLY A 136 -20.76 17.50 -5.45
C GLY A 136 -19.87 18.72 -5.70
N LYS A 137 -18.65 18.71 -5.15
CA LYS A 137 -17.67 19.77 -5.37
C LYS A 137 -16.76 19.41 -6.55
N LYS A 138 -16.36 20.44 -7.30
CA LYS A 138 -15.39 20.30 -8.36
C LYS A 138 -14.05 19.88 -7.76
N ALA A 139 -13.49 18.74 -8.23
CA ALA A 139 -12.22 18.22 -7.76
C ALA A 139 -11.07 18.68 -8.67
N TYR A 140 -9.95 19.01 -8.04
CA TYR A 140 -8.71 19.39 -8.71
C TYR A 140 -7.55 18.70 -8.01
N SER A 141 -6.51 18.40 -8.76
CA SER A 141 -5.23 17.99 -8.18
C SER A 141 -4.61 19.17 -7.40
N PHE A 142 -4.18 18.90 -6.18
CA PHE A 142 -3.53 19.90 -5.33
C PHE A 142 -2.20 20.39 -5.89
N SER A 143 -1.37 19.51 -6.42
CA SER A 143 -0.03 19.85 -6.89
C SER A 143 0.00 20.37 -8.33
N SER A 144 -0.92 19.96 -9.19
CA SER A 144 -0.91 20.29 -10.62
C SER A 144 -2.06 21.18 -11.09
N GLY A 145 -3.10 21.37 -10.26
CA GLY A 145 -4.31 22.14 -10.62
C GLY A 145 -5.18 21.48 -11.71
N ARG A 146 -4.92 20.22 -12.08
CA ARG A 146 -5.66 19.51 -13.12
C ARG A 146 -7.03 19.08 -12.64
N ASP A 147 -7.97 18.95 -13.57
CA ASP A 147 -9.33 18.47 -13.35
C ASP A 147 -9.63 17.13 -14.06
N HIS A 148 -8.58 16.47 -14.53
CA HIS A 148 -8.65 15.21 -15.24
C HIS A 148 -7.53 14.26 -14.77
N THR A 149 -7.73 12.95 -14.99
CA THR A 149 -6.76 11.92 -14.59
C THR A 149 -5.40 12.19 -15.20
N TYR A 150 -4.37 11.92 -14.42
CA TYR A 150 -2.98 11.98 -14.86
C TYR A 150 -2.11 11.12 -13.94
N ALA A 151 -0.90 10.83 -14.38
CA ALA A 151 0.12 10.21 -13.57
C ALA A 151 1.39 11.06 -13.56
N GLY A 152 2.28 10.83 -12.61
CA GLY A 152 3.59 11.47 -12.55
C GLY A 152 4.45 11.12 -13.77
N LYS A 153 5.52 11.88 -13.99
CA LYS A 153 6.44 11.66 -15.13
C LYS A 153 6.97 10.22 -15.12
N GLY A 154 6.79 9.51 -16.24
CA GLY A 154 7.22 8.12 -16.37
C GLY A 154 6.21 7.08 -15.86
N PHE A 155 5.03 7.53 -15.42
CA PHE A 155 3.88 6.70 -15.12
C PHE A 155 2.76 6.98 -16.11
N LYS A 156 1.77 6.09 -16.14
CA LYS A 156 0.56 6.26 -16.95
C LYS A 156 -0.65 6.18 -16.03
N ASP A 157 -1.63 7.06 -16.22
CA ASP A 157 -2.94 6.81 -15.65
C ASP A 157 -3.70 5.78 -16.49
N TYR A 158 -4.46 4.95 -15.79
CA TYR A 158 -5.16 3.82 -16.40
C TYR A 158 -6.12 4.25 -17.53
N HIS A 159 -6.89 5.32 -17.31
CA HIS A 159 -7.89 5.76 -18.29
C HIS A 159 -7.22 6.16 -19.62
N PHE A 160 -6.14 6.93 -19.56
CA PHE A 160 -5.41 7.32 -20.75
C PHE A 160 -4.72 6.11 -21.44
N ASP A 161 -4.10 5.23 -20.66
CA ASP A 161 -3.45 4.03 -21.22
C ASP A 161 -4.46 3.10 -21.90
N ARG A 162 -5.68 3.02 -21.37
CA ARG A 162 -6.72 2.11 -21.86
C ARG A 162 -7.57 2.70 -22.98
N PHE A 163 -7.91 4.00 -22.93
CA PHE A 163 -8.89 4.63 -23.82
C PHE A 163 -8.32 5.77 -24.69
N GLY A 164 -7.05 6.15 -24.51
CA GLY A 164 -6.38 7.21 -25.26
C GLY A 164 -6.78 8.63 -24.85
N THR A 165 -7.62 8.79 -23.82
CA THR A 165 -8.07 10.08 -23.30
C THR A 165 -7.99 10.09 -21.79
N HIS A 166 -7.88 11.26 -21.17
CA HIS A 166 -7.95 11.39 -19.71
C HIS A 166 -9.41 11.50 -19.24
N ALA A 167 -9.76 10.83 -18.15
CA ALA A 167 -11.06 10.99 -17.53
C ALA A 167 -11.14 12.30 -16.75
N LYS A 168 -12.29 12.97 -16.80
CA LYS A 168 -12.55 14.09 -15.90
C LYS A 168 -12.75 13.60 -14.47
N TYR A 169 -12.41 14.44 -13.51
CA TYR A 169 -12.60 14.16 -12.10
C TYR A 169 -14.08 14.18 -11.71
N THR A 170 -14.75 13.08 -11.98
CA THR A 170 -16.15 12.83 -11.60
C THR A 170 -16.27 11.50 -10.87
N ALA A 171 -17.27 11.40 -9.98
CA ALA A 171 -17.54 10.15 -9.27
C ALA A 171 -17.89 9.01 -10.25
N GLU A 172 -18.59 9.34 -11.33
CA GLU A 172 -18.98 8.37 -12.36
C GLU A 172 -17.77 7.79 -13.08
N ASN A 173 -16.83 8.63 -13.53
CA ASN A 173 -15.62 8.14 -14.19
C ASN A 173 -14.77 7.25 -13.26
N MET A 174 -14.70 7.57 -11.95
CA MET A 174 -14.00 6.70 -11.00
C MET A 174 -14.69 5.33 -10.88
N VAL A 175 -16.02 5.29 -10.90
CA VAL A 175 -16.78 4.02 -10.93
C VAL A 175 -16.49 3.25 -12.22
N ASP A 176 -16.50 3.94 -13.37
CA ASP A 176 -16.23 3.34 -14.68
C ASP A 176 -14.81 2.75 -14.77
N ASP A 177 -13.81 3.48 -14.26
CA ASP A 177 -12.42 3.00 -14.25
C ASP A 177 -12.23 1.80 -13.31
N ILE A 178 -12.85 1.81 -12.13
CA ILE A 178 -12.81 0.66 -11.22
C ILE A 178 -13.55 -0.54 -11.83
N GLU A 179 -14.72 -0.33 -12.45
CA GLU A 179 -15.45 -1.39 -13.17
C GLU A 179 -14.56 -1.98 -14.27
N SER A 180 -13.94 -1.12 -15.08
CA SER A 180 -13.10 -1.53 -16.19
C SER A 180 -11.87 -2.33 -15.73
N VAL A 181 -11.12 -1.86 -14.75
CA VAL A 181 -9.92 -2.55 -14.28
C VAL A 181 -10.24 -3.90 -13.62
N VAL A 182 -11.37 -4.01 -12.92
CA VAL A 182 -11.82 -5.27 -12.32
C VAL A 182 -12.25 -6.25 -13.41
N LEU A 183 -13.02 -5.83 -14.39
CA LEU A 183 -13.46 -6.68 -15.51
C LEU A 183 -12.30 -7.14 -16.39
N GLU A 184 -11.33 -6.28 -16.64
CA GLU A 184 -10.15 -6.60 -17.45
C GLU A 184 -9.29 -7.67 -16.76
N TYR A 185 -9.05 -7.50 -15.47
CA TYR A 185 -8.19 -8.43 -14.72
C TYR A 185 -8.95 -9.66 -14.20
N ARG A 186 -10.23 -9.54 -13.85
CA ARG A 186 -11.09 -10.58 -13.28
C ARG A 186 -10.46 -11.29 -12.07
N PRO A 187 -10.21 -10.56 -10.97
CA PRO A 187 -9.58 -11.16 -9.78
C PRO A 187 -10.48 -12.21 -9.11
N ASP A 188 -9.87 -13.26 -8.55
CA ASP A 188 -10.55 -14.21 -7.67
C ASP A 188 -10.77 -13.60 -6.28
N TYR A 189 -9.84 -12.74 -5.84
CA TYR A 189 -9.85 -12.07 -4.54
C TYR A 189 -9.63 -10.58 -4.72
N ILE A 190 -10.41 -9.77 -4.01
CA ILE A 190 -10.26 -8.32 -3.98
C ILE A 190 -10.14 -7.86 -2.53
N LEU A 191 -9.04 -7.20 -2.20
CA LEU A 191 -8.84 -6.47 -0.95
C LEU A 191 -9.13 -5.01 -1.25
N ALA A 192 -10.19 -4.45 -0.72
CA ALA A 192 -10.58 -3.08 -0.98
C ALA A 192 -10.67 -2.27 0.31
N ILE A 193 -10.25 -1.01 0.23
CA ILE A 193 -10.42 -0.07 1.35
C ILE A 193 -11.90 0.01 1.75
N ASP A 194 -12.17 0.13 3.04
CA ASP A 194 -13.51 0.35 3.56
C ASP A 194 -13.69 1.77 4.13
N PHE A 195 -14.90 2.05 4.59
CA PHE A 195 -15.27 3.31 5.19
C PHE A 195 -14.48 3.60 6.46
N ASP A 196 -13.83 4.76 6.51
CA ASP A 196 -13.28 5.35 7.72
C ASP A 196 -13.52 6.87 7.74
N THR A 197 -12.73 7.62 8.49
CA THR A 197 -12.89 9.07 8.60
C THR A 197 -12.29 9.84 7.42
N HIS A 198 -11.47 9.21 6.57
CA HIS A 198 -10.85 9.87 5.42
C HIS A 198 -11.82 9.96 4.23
N THR A 199 -11.88 11.14 3.60
CA THR A 199 -12.83 11.39 2.49
C THR A 199 -12.56 10.52 1.27
N ASP A 200 -11.29 10.27 0.96
CA ASP A 200 -10.90 9.47 -0.21
C ASP A 200 -11.14 7.99 0.02
N HIS A 201 -10.92 7.48 1.25
CA HIS A 201 -11.28 6.10 1.59
C HIS A 201 -12.76 5.85 1.37
N ARG A 202 -13.62 6.74 1.87
CA ARG A 202 -15.07 6.68 1.61
C ARG A 202 -15.41 6.79 0.14
N GLY A 203 -14.76 7.70 -0.57
CA GLY A 203 -14.96 7.91 -2.01
C GLY A 203 -14.63 6.66 -2.83
N VAL A 204 -13.47 6.06 -2.58
CA VAL A 204 -13.03 4.84 -3.26
C VAL A 204 -13.89 3.63 -2.86
N SER A 205 -14.25 3.51 -1.57
CA SER A 205 -15.13 2.44 -1.09
C SER A 205 -16.51 2.50 -1.79
N ILE A 206 -17.14 3.68 -1.87
CA ILE A 206 -18.42 3.87 -2.57
C ILE A 206 -18.29 3.58 -4.07
N SER A 207 -17.22 4.05 -4.72
CA SER A 207 -16.99 3.78 -6.14
C SER A 207 -16.81 2.30 -6.42
N PHE A 208 -16.05 1.62 -5.58
CA PHE A 208 -15.84 0.18 -5.66
C PHE A 208 -17.16 -0.58 -5.52
N GLU A 209 -17.99 -0.25 -4.52
CA GLU A 209 -19.27 -0.92 -4.32
C GLU A 209 -20.22 -0.73 -5.50
N LYS A 210 -20.29 0.50 -6.08
CA LYS A 210 -21.08 0.76 -7.28
C LYS A 210 -20.55 0.02 -8.51
N ALA A 211 -19.24 -0.03 -8.68
CA ALA A 211 -18.62 -0.80 -9.76
C ALA A 211 -18.96 -2.29 -9.63
N MET A 212 -18.79 -2.86 -8.43
CA MET A 212 -19.13 -4.26 -8.17
C MET A 212 -20.62 -4.55 -8.36
N GLU A 213 -21.52 -3.65 -7.94
CA GLU A 213 -22.95 -3.76 -8.20
C GLU A 213 -23.24 -3.89 -9.70
N ARG A 214 -22.60 -3.06 -10.53
CA ARG A 214 -22.74 -3.11 -11.99
C ARG A 214 -22.20 -4.40 -12.58
N ILE A 215 -21.01 -4.81 -12.16
CA ILE A 215 -20.35 -6.04 -12.61
C ILE A 215 -21.24 -7.26 -12.30
N LEU A 216 -21.69 -7.40 -11.06
CA LEU A 216 -22.46 -8.55 -10.63
C LEU A 216 -23.85 -8.60 -11.28
N LYS A 217 -24.44 -7.45 -11.66
CA LYS A 217 -25.67 -7.41 -12.46
C LYS A 217 -25.46 -7.86 -13.91
N LYS A 218 -24.32 -7.52 -14.51
CA LYS A 218 -23.99 -7.87 -15.90
C LYS A 218 -23.46 -9.30 -16.04
N GLU A 219 -22.70 -9.76 -15.07
CA GLU A 219 -21.94 -11.02 -15.10
C GLU A 219 -22.27 -11.92 -13.90
N SER A 220 -23.43 -12.55 -13.90
CA SER A 220 -23.93 -13.38 -12.79
C SER A 220 -23.03 -14.57 -12.43
N GLY A 221 -22.17 -15.03 -13.35
CA GLY A 221 -21.20 -16.11 -13.12
C GLY A 221 -19.87 -15.65 -12.51
N TYR A 222 -19.64 -14.35 -12.32
CA TYR A 222 -18.42 -13.83 -11.72
C TYR A 222 -18.65 -13.58 -10.23
N THR A 223 -17.98 -14.34 -9.37
CA THR A 223 -18.16 -14.32 -7.91
C THR A 223 -16.84 -14.17 -7.18
N PRO A 224 -16.17 -12.99 -7.26
CA PRO A 224 -14.91 -12.78 -6.55
C PRO A 224 -15.16 -12.75 -5.05
N LYS A 225 -14.16 -13.19 -4.27
CA LYS A 225 -14.16 -13.01 -2.82
C LYS A 225 -13.67 -11.58 -2.51
N VAL A 226 -14.53 -10.78 -1.90
CA VAL A 226 -14.21 -9.39 -1.53
C VAL A 226 -13.96 -9.27 -0.03
N LEU A 227 -12.80 -8.73 0.33
CA LEU A 227 -12.44 -8.38 1.69
C LEU A 227 -12.37 -6.86 1.79
N LYS A 228 -13.21 -6.28 2.64
CA LYS A 228 -13.18 -4.85 2.96
C LYS A 228 -12.25 -4.63 4.15
N CYS A 229 -11.29 -3.73 4.00
CA CYS A 229 -10.21 -3.52 4.95
C CYS A 229 -10.16 -2.06 5.41
N PHE A 230 -9.95 -1.84 6.72
CA PHE A 230 -9.79 -0.52 7.29
C PHE A 230 -8.32 -0.15 7.42
N ALA A 231 -7.93 1.03 6.93
CA ALA A 231 -6.65 1.64 7.24
C ALA A 231 -6.77 2.45 8.53
N ILE A 232 -6.64 1.78 9.69
CA ILE A 232 -6.76 2.44 10.99
C ILE A 232 -5.42 3.03 11.40
N HIS A 233 -5.31 4.35 11.36
CA HIS A 233 -4.26 5.09 12.04
C HIS A 233 -4.58 5.18 13.54
N LEU A 234 -4.11 4.21 14.32
CA LEU A 234 -4.13 4.34 15.77
C LEU A 234 -3.03 5.35 16.17
N ARG A 235 -3.41 6.41 16.85
CA ARG A 235 -2.45 7.28 17.55
C ARG A 235 -1.72 6.45 18.60
N GLY A 236 -0.47 6.10 18.34
CA GLY A 236 0.36 5.23 19.17
C GLY A 236 0.63 3.86 18.51
N ASN A 237 1.84 3.43 18.56
CA ASN A 237 2.59 2.31 17.95
C ASN A 237 1.87 0.95 17.71
N GLN A 238 0.60 0.89 17.41
CA GLN A 238 -0.09 -0.35 17.07
C GLN A 238 -1.05 -0.16 15.89
N SER A 239 -0.59 -0.49 14.69
CA SER A 239 -1.47 -0.71 13.54
C SER A 239 -2.14 -2.07 13.71
N ARG A 240 -3.45 -2.10 13.95
CA ARG A 240 -4.24 -3.34 13.92
C ARG A 240 -5.05 -3.36 12.63
N ILE A 241 -4.85 -4.38 11.83
CA ILE A 241 -5.63 -4.64 10.63
C ILE A 241 -6.90 -5.38 11.08
N PHE A 242 -8.08 -4.77 10.88
CA PHE A 242 -9.35 -5.46 11.00
C PHE A 242 -9.84 -5.82 9.61
N MET A 243 -9.83 -7.10 9.27
CA MET A 243 -10.49 -7.61 8.06
C MET A 243 -11.91 -8.04 8.40
N HIS A 244 -12.89 -7.44 7.75
CA HIS A 244 -14.26 -7.93 7.72
C HIS A 244 -14.48 -8.76 6.46
N LEU A 245 -14.74 -10.04 6.64
CA LEU A 245 -15.14 -10.93 5.56
C LEU A 245 -16.64 -10.71 5.28
N ILE A 246 -16.96 -10.04 4.18
CA ILE A 246 -18.33 -10.02 3.68
C ILE A 246 -18.50 -11.25 2.78
N SER A 247 -18.76 -12.42 3.38
CA SER A 247 -19.28 -13.53 2.62
C SER A 247 -20.79 -13.28 2.42
N ARG A 248 -21.21 -12.88 1.24
CA ARG A 248 -22.60 -13.13 0.86
C ARG A 248 -22.69 -14.61 0.49
N ALA A 249 -23.28 -15.38 1.40
CA ALA A 249 -23.86 -16.67 1.03
C ALA A 249 -25.04 -16.44 0.05
N PRO A 250 -25.32 -17.38 -0.84
CA PRO A 250 -26.36 -17.30 -1.86
C PRO A 250 -27.75 -17.08 -1.28
#